data_4fb0aaf0d71d9b782c18f051235456f5
#
_entry.id   4fb0aaf0d71d9b782c18f051235456f5
#
_cell.length_a   1.000
_cell.length_b   1.000
_cell.length_c   1.000
_cell.angle_alpha   90.00
_cell.angle_beta   90.00
_cell.angle_gamma   90.00
#
_symmetry.space_group_name_H-M   'P 1'
#
loop_
_entity.id
_entity.type
_entity.pdbx_description
1 polymer ?
#
loop_
_entity_poly.entity_id
_entity_poly.type
_entity_poly.pdbx_seq_one_letter_code
_entity_poly.pdbx_strand_id
1 'polypeptide(L)'
;MFNRILLPLDRSALAECVLPHAIALARAFESQVTLLHVMETPREARWRRAMDPLNWQIRKTEATTYLHEVDLRLQAAGLLTETHILEGFAAEQVIGFSDTQTSQLIILSSHGQSGLSYWGVSSVVQKIVLRARTSVMIVRAAQSMAPDATGLHYQRILVPMDGTQRAEHILPAAATLARAHDAQIMLVHIVQKPVIPRRTPPSREDVELADQLVARNQTEATQYLDQLWARITGKVETRVLVSDHLAAALHAAVEQEKTDLVLLSAHGYSSQTRGLYGDVVSNLITHGMTPLVIIQDSSQAPTAPSSTEVANDEPGGQ
;
A
#
# COMPACT_ATOMS: atom_id res chain seq x y z
N MET A 1 -11.43 2.62 10.81
CA MET A 1 -10.93 1.75 9.72
C MET A 1 -9.51 1.27 10.05
N PHE A 2 -8.57 2.14 10.31
CA PHE A 2 -7.20 1.77 10.70
C PHE A 2 -6.98 2.03 12.20
N ASN A 3 -7.50 1.18 13.09
CA ASN A 3 -7.35 1.38 14.54
C ASN A 3 -5.95 1.04 15.06
N ARG A 4 -5.20 0.20 14.33
CA ARG A 4 -3.83 -0.22 14.66
C ARG A 4 -2.93 -0.08 13.46
N ILE A 5 -1.89 0.74 13.60
CA ILE A 5 -0.87 0.99 12.60
C ILE A 5 0.44 0.35 13.06
N LEU A 6 1.03 -0.50 12.23
CA LEU A 6 2.34 -1.09 12.46
C LEU A 6 3.41 -0.30 11.72
N LEU A 7 4.46 0.10 12.43
CA LEU A 7 5.55 0.90 11.92
C LEU A 7 6.90 0.18 12.10
N PRO A 8 7.30 -0.65 11.14
CA PRO A 8 8.60 -1.31 11.16
C PRO A 8 9.72 -0.30 10.89
N LEU A 9 10.72 -0.25 11.78
CA LEU A 9 11.86 0.66 11.70
C LEU A 9 13.18 -0.13 11.80
N ASP A 10 14.12 0.16 10.92
CA ASP A 10 15.43 -0.50 10.88
C ASP A 10 16.58 0.35 11.44
N ARG A 11 16.27 1.44 12.14
CA ARG A 11 17.21 2.41 12.74
C ARG A 11 17.96 3.27 11.71
N SER A 12 17.57 3.25 10.44
CA SER A 12 18.14 4.16 9.45
C SER A 12 17.37 5.48 9.39
N ALA A 13 18.07 6.55 9.05
CA ALA A 13 17.42 7.84 8.78
C ALA A 13 16.42 7.76 7.63
N LEU A 14 16.65 6.86 6.66
CA LEU A 14 15.73 6.60 5.56
C LEU A 14 14.40 5.99 6.03
N ALA A 15 14.44 5.11 7.05
CA ALA A 15 13.22 4.54 7.61
C ALA A 15 12.37 5.59 8.34
N GLU A 16 12.97 6.62 8.90
CA GLU A 16 12.25 7.65 9.65
C GLU A 16 11.40 8.58 8.78
N CYS A 17 11.55 8.56 7.46
CA CYS A 17 10.67 9.32 6.54
C CYS A 17 9.18 8.96 6.71
N VAL A 18 8.88 7.82 7.31
CA VAL A 18 7.50 7.37 7.56
C VAL A 18 6.84 8.08 8.75
N LEU A 19 7.61 8.66 9.67
CA LEU A 19 7.08 9.22 10.93
C LEU A 19 6.05 10.34 10.73
N PRO A 20 6.28 11.35 9.85
CA PRO A 20 5.26 12.36 9.57
C PRO A 20 3.96 11.77 9.04
N HIS A 21 4.06 10.77 8.17
CA HIS A 21 2.90 10.08 7.60
C HIS A 21 2.17 9.25 8.65
N ALA A 22 2.92 8.54 9.52
CA ALA A 22 2.34 7.79 10.63
C ALA A 22 1.55 8.70 11.59
N ILE A 23 2.10 9.88 11.92
CA ILE A 23 1.41 10.87 12.75
C ILE A 23 0.14 11.37 12.07
N ALA A 24 0.23 11.73 10.78
CA ALA A 24 -0.90 12.24 10.01
C ALA A 24 -2.05 11.22 9.93
N LEU A 25 -1.73 9.95 9.62
CA LEU A 25 -2.73 8.89 9.54
C LEU A 25 -3.27 8.52 10.93
N ALA A 26 -2.39 8.37 11.93
CA ALA A 26 -2.81 7.99 13.27
C ALA A 26 -3.77 9.01 13.88
N ARG A 27 -3.56 10.32 13.67
CA ARG A 27 -4.49 11.37 14.08
C ARG A 27 -5.82 11.31 13.33
N ALA A 28 -5.77 11.08 12.00
CA ALA A 28 -6.98 11.04 11.18
C ALA A 28 -7.89 9.85 11.51
N PHE A 29 -7.31 8.71 11.89
CA PHE A 29 -8.05 7.48 12.20
C PHE A 29 -8.14 7.16 13.70
N GLU A 30 -7.59 8.00 14.57
CA GLU A 30 -7.51 7.77 16.03
C GLU A 30 -6.83 6.44 16.35
N SER A 31 -5.72 6.17 15.67
CA SER A 31 -5.04 4.87 15.69
C SER A 31 -4.01 4.77 16.81
N GLN A 32 -3.85 3.58 17.36
CA GLN A 32 -2.66 3.20 18.12
C GLN A 32 -1.53 2.85 17.15
N VAL A 33 -0.31 3.32 17.43
CA VAL A 33 0.88 3.04 16.63
C VAL A 33 1.78 2.05 17.34
N THR A 34 2.09 0.94 16.69
CA THR A 34 3.06 -0.05 17.17
C THR A 34 4.39 0.12 16.45
N LEU A 35 5.43 0.49 17.18
CA LEU A 35 6.80 0.54 16.69
C LEU A 35 7.42 -0.85 16.75
N LEU A 36 7.93 -1.33 15.65
CA LEU A 36 8.55 -2.65 15.56
C LEU A 36 9.98 -2.54 15.03
N HIS A 37 10.94 -3.09 15.78
CA HIS A 37 12.29 -3.32 15.27
C HIS A 37 12.56 -4.82 15.18
N VAL A 38 13.13 -5.28 14.07
CA VAL A 38 13.56 -6.67 13.91
C VAL A 38 15.07 -6.73 13.89
N MET A 39 15.65 -7.38 14.92
CA MET A 39 17.09 -7.69 14.97
C MET A 39 17.35 -8.86 14.03
N GLU A 40 17.85 -8.55 12.83
CA GLU A 40 18.16 -9.58 11.85
C GLU A 40 19.33 -10.45 12.30
N THR A 41 19.13 -11.76 12.20
CA THR A 41 20.18 -12.76 12.38
C THR A 41 20.89 -12.94 11.04
N PRO A 42 22.21 -12.66 10.91
CA PRO A 42 22.93 -12.88 9.67
C PRO A 42 22.75 -14.32 9.17
N ARG A 43 22.42 -14.51 7.88
CA ARG A 43 22.28 -15.85 7.29
C ARG A 43 23.51 -16.74 7.49
N GLU A 44 24.69 -16.14 7.53
CA GLU A 44 25.97 -16.81 7.77
C GLU A 44 26.18 -17.27 9.21
N ALA A 45 25.50 -16.65 10.20
CA ALA A 45 25.61 -17.03 11.61
C ALA A 45 24.95 -18.40 11.92
N ARG A 46 24.12 -18.93 11.03
CA ARG A 46 23.57 -20.32 11.15
C ARG A 46 24.65 -21.40 11.03
N TRP A 47 25.80 -21.07 10.41
CA TRP A 47 26.86 -22.04 10.12
C TRP A 47 28.17 -21.72 10.87
N ARG A 48 28.32 -20.52 11.41
CA ARG A 48 29.54 -20.11 12.12
C ARG A 48 29.22 -19.42 13.43
N ARG A 49 29.51 -20.12 14.53
CA ARG A 49 29.57 -19.65 15.94
C ARG A 49 28.33 -18.88 16.44
N ALA A 50 27.83 -19.34 17.59
CA ALA A 50 26.92 -18.58 18.44
C ALA A 50 27.30 -17.10 18.43
N MET A 51 26.33 -16.22 18.13
CA MET A 51 26.52 -14.76 18.25
C MET A 51 27.11 -14.49 19.63
N ASP A 52 28.17 -13.73 19.69
CA ASP A 52 28.76 -13.31 20.97
C ASP A 52 27.64 -12.68 21.82
N PRO A 53 27.36 -13.22 23.01
CA PRO A 53 26.27 -12.73 23.87
C PRO A 53 26.40 -11.24 24.17
N LEU A 54 27.62 -10.73 24.27
CA LEU A 54 27.89 -9.32 24.51
C LEU A 54 27.46 -8.45 23.32
N ASN A 55 27.81 -8.87 22.11
CA ASN A 55 27.42 -8.14 20.88
C ASN A 55 25.90 -8.13 20.72
N TRP A 56 25.23 -9.24 21.04
CA TRP A 56 23.78 -9.31 21.03
C TRP A 56 23.15 -8.33 22.04
N GLN A 57 23.68 -8.27 23.26
CA GLN A 57 23.20 -7.34 24.29
C GLN A 57 23.38 -5.87 23.86
N ILE A 58 24.53 -5.53 23.27
CA ILE A 58 24.80 -4.18 22.76
C ILE A 58 23.74 -3.82 21.69
N ARG A 59 23.57 -4.67 20.69
CA ARG A 59 22.58 -4.42 19.61
C ARG A 59 21.16 -4.28 20.14
N LYS A 60 20.77 -5.09 21.14
CA LYS A 60 19.47 -5.01 21.78
C LYS A 60 19.28 -3.70 22.54
N THR A 61 20.32 -3.29 23.28
CA THR A 61 20.30 -2.01 24.00
C THR A 61 20.18 -0.83 23.04
N GLU A 62 20.97 -0.82 21.96
CA GLU A 62 20.87 0.21 20.91
C GLU A 62 19.48 0.26 20.27
N ALA A 63 18.89 -0.90 19.97
CA ALA A 63 17.55 -0.98 19.40
C ALA A 63 16.50 -0.45 20.38
N THR A 64 16.63 -0.79 21.67
CA THR A 64 15.73 -0.33 22.72
C THR A 64 15.80 1.18 22.89
N THR A 65 17.03 1.73 22.94
CA THR A 65 17.24 3.19 23.05
C THR A 65 16.64 3.93 21.87
N TYR A 66 16.92 3.45 20.65
CA TYR A 66 16.37 4.04 19.43
C TYR A 66 14.83 4.03 19.41
N LEU A 67 14.21 2.88 19.70
CA LEU A 67 12.74 2.81 19.73
C LEU A 67 12.15 3.72 20.81
N HIS A 68 12.81 3.82 21.95
CA HIS A 68 12.37 4.73 23.01
C HIS A 68 12.43 6.21 22.59
N GLU A 69 13.47 6.63 21.87
CA GLU A 69 13.58 7.98 21.32
C GLU A 69 12.45 8.28 20.32
N VAL A 70 12.15 7.34 19.41
CA VAL A 70 11.07 7.48 18.44
C VAL A 70 9.70 7.49 19.15
N ASP A 71 9.54 6.63 20.15
CA ASP A 71 8.32 6.53 20.97
C ASP A 71 7.99 7.87 21.66
N LEU A 72 8.99 8.48 22.30
CA LEU A 72 8.84 9.79 22.93
C LEU A 72 8.42 10.88 21.94
N ARG A 73 8.97 10.84 20.71
CA ARG A 73 8.58 11.78 19.63
C ARG A 73 7.13 11.61 19.22
N LEU A 74 6.65 10.37 19.08
CA LEU A 74 5.27 10.08 18.73
C LEU A 74 4.30 10.40 19.88
N GLN A 75 4.68 10.11 21.12
CA GLN A 75 3.89 10.50 22.31
C GLN A 75 3.81 12.03 22.45
N ALA A 76 4.87 12.76 22.20
CA ALA A 76 4.88 14.22 22.15
C ALA A 76 3.95 14.77 21.05
N ALA A 77 3.74 14.00 19.97
CA ALA A 77 2.76 14.31 18.93
C ALA A 77 1.31 13.94 19.33
N GLY A 78 1.09 13.40 20.55
CA GLY A 78 -0.22 13.04 21.11
C GLY A 78 -0.73 11.66 20.69
N LEU A 79 0.15 10.75 20.25
CA LEU A 79 -0.24 9.42 19.83
C LEU A 79 -0.11 8.38 20.95
N LEU A 80 -0.98 7.37 20.91
CA LEU A 80 -0.85 6.16 21.71
C LEU A 80 0.12 5.21 21.00
N THR A 81 1.19 4.82 21.69
CA THR A 81 2.26 4.05 21.10
C THR A 81 2.58 2.79 21.90
N GLU A 82 3.11 1.78 21.23
CA GLU A 82 3.61 0.53 21.78
C GLU A 82 4.90 0.14 21.07
N THR A 83 5.89 -0.44 21.75
CA THR A 83 7.19 -0.79 21.17
C THR A 83 7.48 -2.27 21.29
N HIS A 84 7.98 -2.88 20.20
CA HIS A 84 8.35 -4.29 20.15
C HIS A 84 9.71 -4.49 19.46
N ILE A 85 10.49 -5.43 19.99
CA ILE A 85 11.74 -5.90 19.37
C ILE A 85 11.59 -7.40 19.14
N LEU A 86 11.74 -7.83 17.89
CA LEU A 86 11.70 -9.23 17.49
C LEU A 86 13.06 -9.64 16.92
N GLU A 87 13.30 -10.94 16.86
CA GLU A 87 14.51 -11.52 16.27
C GLU A 87 14.14 -12.40 15.08
N GLY A 88 14.93 -12.31 14.00
CA GLY A 88 14.71 -13.16 12.83
C GLY A 88 14.83 -12.42 11.51
N PHE A 89 14.08 -12.88 10.50
CA PHE A 89 14.05 -12.23 9.19
C PHE A 89 13.01 -11.12 9.19
N ALA A 90 13.42 -9.90 8.81
CA ALA A 90 12.58 -8.72 8.94
C ALA A 90 11.20 -8.90 8.27
N ALA A 91 11.15 -9.36 7.02
CA ALA A 91 9.88 -9.49 6.30
C ALA A 91 8.93 -10.50 6.98
N GLU A 92 9.44 -11.66 7.37
CA GLU A 92 8.68 -12.72 8.02
C GLU A 92 8.14 -12.28 9.39
N GLN A 93 8.98 -11.59 10.18
CA GLN A 93 8.60 -11.10 11.50
C GLN A 93 7.55 -9.97 11.40
N VAL A 94 7.70 -9.05 10.47
CA VAL A 94 6.72 -7.97 10.25
C VAL A 94 5.36 -8.54 9.84
N ILE A 95 5.32 -9.49 8.90
CA ILE A 95 4.09 -10.12 8.43
C ILE A 95 3.43 -10.90 9.57
N GLY A 96 4.19 -11.79 10.25
CA GLY A 96 3.66 -12.60 11.34
C GLY A 96 3.14 -11.75 12.51
N PHE A 97 3.84 -10.67 12.84
CA PHE A 97 3.40 -9.73 13.88
C PHE A 97 2.12 -9.00 13.46
N SER A 98 2.05 -8.51 12.21
CA SER A 98 0.86 -7.87 11.66
C SER A 98 -0.38 -8.78 11.73
N ASP A 99 -0.23 -10.05 11.38
CA ASP A 99 -1.32 -11.03 11.41
C ASP A 99 -1.78 -11.34 12.86
N THR A 100 -0.83 -11.52 13.79
CA THR A 100 -1.13 -11.87 15.19
C THR A 100 -1.72 -10.71 15.98
N GLN A 101 -1.26 -9.49 15.74
CA GLN A 101 -1.73 -8.28 16.43
C GLN A 101 -2.90 -7.60 15.73
N THR A 102 -3.44 -8.21 14.67
CA THR A 102 -4.56 -7.65 13.90
C THR A 102 -4.31 -6.21 13.46
N SER A 103 -3.06 -5.91 13.03
CA SER A 103 -2.74 -4.61 12.46
C SER A 103 -3.51 -4.40 11.16
N GLN A 104 -4.05 -3.21 10.95
CA GLN A 104 -4.87 -2.92 9.76
C GLN A 104 -4.11 -2.12 8.71
N LEU A 105 -2.99 -1.50 9.09
CA LEU A 105 -2.10 -0.78 8.19
C LEU A 105 -0.65 -0.98 8.61
N ILE A 106 0.21 -1.32 7.66
CA ILE A 106 1.67 -1.32 7.81
C ILE A 106 2.22 -0.13 7.05
N ILE A 107 3.00 0.75 7.69
CA ILE A 107 3.64 1.88 7.01
C ILE A 107 5.13 1.57 6.85
N LEU A 108 5.60 1.58 5.61
CA LEU A 108 6.95 1.20 5.22
C LEU A 108 7.66 2.33 4.49
N SER A 109 8.93 2.56 4.82
CA SER A 109 9.83 3.29 3.94
C SER A 109 10.22 2.41 2.75
N SER A 110 10.30 2.98 1.55
CA SER A 110 10.72 2.24 0.35
C SER A 110 12.12 1.65 0.48
N HIS A 111 13.00 2.28 1.27
CA HIS A 111 14.39 1.87 1.52
C HIS A 111 14.75 2.07 3.00
N GLY A 112 15.78 1.35 3.44
CA GLY A 112 16.28 1.39 4.82
C GLY A 112 17.80 1.29 4.87
N GLN A 113 18.36 0.56 5.84
CA GLN A 113 19.83 0.42 6.06
C GLN A 113 20.61 -0.02 4.82
N SER A 114 19.99 -0.78 3.90
CA SER A 114 20.65 -1.16 2.65
C SER A 114 20.90 0.01 1.69
N GLY A 115 20.44 1.21 2.04
CA GLY A 115 20.55 2.40 1.22
C GLY A 115 19.59 2.41 0.03
N LEU A 116 19.71 3.43 -0.81
CA LEU A 116 18.89 3.57 -2.02
C LEU A 116 19.33 2.53 -3.06
N SER A 117 18.40 1.75 -3.57
CA SER A 117 18.61 0.83 -4.68
C SER A 117 18.06 1.44 -5.97
N TYR A 118 18.55 0.92 -7.10
CA TYR A 118 18.02 1.30 -8.44
C TYR A 118 16.56 0.86 -8.64
N TRP A 119 16.09 -0.10 -7.83
CA TRP A 119 14.70 -0.58 -7.83
C TRP A 119 13.87 0.23 -6.85
N GLY A 120 12.66 0.60 -7.22
CA GLY A 120 11.78 1.51 -6.48
C GLY A 120 11.50 1.15 -5.01
N VAL A 121 11.77 -0.09 -4.57
CA VAL A 121 11.64 -0.54 -3.16
C VAL A 121 12.69 -1.58 -2.81
N SER A 122 13.05 -1.67 -1.52
CA SER A 122 13.99 -2.68 -1.01
C SER A 122 13.41 -4.10 -1.09
N SER A 123 14.28 -5.11 -1.07
CA SER A 123 13.85 -6.52 -1.11
C SER A 123 12.99 -6.94 0.07
N VAL A 124 13.18 -6.33 1.25
CA VAL A 124 12.35 -6.56 2.45
C VAL A 124 10.97 -5.99 2.23
N VAL A 125 10.88 -4.74 1.78
CA VAL A 125 9.60 -4.08 1.46
C VAL A 125 8.84 -4.85 0.39
N GLN A 126 9.52 -5.27 -0.68
CA GLN A 126 8.91 -6.08 -1.73
C GLN A 126 8.31 -7.38 -1.18
N LYS A 127 9.01 -8.08 -0.28
CA LYS A 127 8.49 -9.32 0.33
C LYS A 127 7.29 -9.05 1.24
N ILE A 128 7.33 -7.97 2.02
CA ILE A 128 6.19 -7.60 2.88
C ILE A 128 4.98 -7.29 2.00
N VAL A 129 5.15 -6.42 1.03
CA VAL A 129 4.07 -6.03 0.10
C VAL A 129 3.47 -7.25 -0.58
N LEU A 130 4.29 -8.17 -1.10
CA LEU A 130 3.82 -9.37 -1.82
C LEU A 130 3.16 -10.45 -0.94
N ARG A 131 3.25 -10.36 0.39
CA ARG A 131 2.77 -11.43 1.29
C ARG A 131 1.82 -10.95 2.37
N ALA A 132 1.87 -9.66 2.73
CA ALA A 132 0.99 -9.11 3.76
C ALA A 132 -0.47 -9.10 3.28
N ARG A 133 -1.35 -9.59 4.13
CA ARG A 133 -2.81 -9.49 3.93
C ARG A 133 -3.38 -8.20 4.49
N THR A 134 -2.55 -7.43 5.16
CA THR A 134 -2.84 -6.14 5.77
C THR A 134 -2.65 -5.04 4.74
N SER A 135 -3.41 -3.96 4.82
CA SER A 135 -3.18 -2.75 4.01
C SER A 135 -1.76 -2.22 4.23
N VAL A 136 -1.14 -1.68 3.18
CA VAL A 136 0.24 -1.22 3.23
C VAL A 136 0.33 0.20 2.72
N MET A 137 1.05 1.05 3.43
CA MET A 137 1.51 2.34 2.94
C MET A 137 3.00 2.27 2.62
N ILE A 138 3.38 2.79 1.45
CA ILE A 138 4.77 2.93 1.03
C ILE A 138 5.13 4.41 0.94
N VAL A 139 6.11 4.83 1.74
CA VAL A 139 6.66 6.19 1.73
C VAL A 139 8.02 6.17 1.04
N ARG A 140 8.27 7.10 0.13
CA ARG A 140 9.53 7.16 -0.61
C ARG A 140 10.64 7.79 0.23
N ALA A 141 11.73 7.06 0.38
CA ALA A 141 12.91 7.49 1.14
C ALA A 141 13.79 8.52 0.40
N ALA A 142 13.40 8.94 -0.78
CA ALA A 142 14.27 9.64 -1.72
C ALA A 142 14.62 11.09 -1.39
N GLN A 143 14.02 11.70 -0.36
CA GLN A 143 14.37 13.08 -0.02
C GLN A 143 14.29 13.31 1.48
N SER A 144 15.36 13.87 2.02
CA SER A 144 15.46 14.44 3.35
C SER A 144 14.26 15.37 3.60
N MET A 145 13.18 14.82 4.12
CA MET A 145 12.18 15.66 4.76
C MET A 145 12.80 16.17 6.06
N ALA A 146 12.73 17.49 6.26
CA ALA A 146 13.13 18.11 7.51
C ALA A 146 12.43 17.40 8.69
N PRO A 147 13.08 17.32 9.88
CA PRO A 147 12.60 16.54 11.02
C PRO A 147 11.31 17.05 11.68
N ASP A 148 10.64 18.06 11.14
CA ASP A 148 9.37 18.54 11.66
C ASP A 148 8.23 17.57 11.34
N ALA A 149 8.22 16.48 12.12
CA ALA A 149 7.27 15.38 12.00
C ALA A 149 5.79 15.79 12.22
N THR A 150 5.53 16.97 12.79
CA THR A 150 4.20 17.38 13.24
C THR A 150 3.38 18.15 12.22
N GLY A 151 3.98 18.59 11.12
CA GLY A 151 3.38 19.53 10.15
C GLY A 151 2.91 18.92 8.83
N LEU A 152 2.93 17.59 8.65
CA LEU A 152 2.48 16.98 7.38
C LEU A 152 0.96 17.14 7.22
N HIS A 153 0.57 17.83 6.16
CA HIS A 153 -0.82 17.94 5.72
C HIS A 153 -0.93 17.51 4.26
N TYR A 154 -1.79 16.54 4.00
CA TYR A 154 -2.17 16.19 2.63
C TYR A 154 -3.08 17.29 2.08
N GLN A 155 -2.83 17.72 0.84
CA GLN A 155 -3.63 18.72 0.15
C GLN A 155 -4.45 18.09 -0.97
N ARG A 156 -3.88 17.11 -1.68
CA ARG A 156 -4.52 16.41 -2.80
C ARG A 156 -4.34 14.91 -2.71
N ILE A 157 -5.45 14.21 -2.57
CA ILE A 157 -5.52 12.76 -2.47
C ILE A 157 -6.11 12.22 -3.78
N LEU A 158 -5.32 11.49 -4.56
CA LEU A 158 -5.78 10.85 -5.78
C LEU A 158 -6.29 9.44 -5.50
N VAL A 159 -7.48 9.13 -6.02
CA VAL A 159 -8.17 7.85 -5.82
C VAL A 159 -8.58 7.30 -7.18
N PRO A 160 -7.82 6.34 -7.72
CA PRO A 160 -8.19 5.68 -8.97
C PRO A 160 -9.42 4.80 -8.77
N MET A 161 -10.39 4.95 -9.67
CA MET A 161 -11.66 4.22 -9.67
C MET A 161 -11.78 3.40 -10.97
N ASP A 162 -12.17 2.14 -10.87
CA ASP A 162 -12.27 1.23 -12.01
C ASP A 162 -13.71 0.72 -12.27
N GLY A 163 -14.70 1.28 -11.57
CA GLY A 163 -16.09 0.87 -11.67
C GLY A 163 -16.48 -0.34 -10.82
N THR A 164 -15.56 -0.90 -10.04
CA THR A 164 -15.84 -2.05 -9.17
C THR A 164 -16.20 -1.62 -7.74
N GLN A 165 -17.05 -2.41 -7.07
CA GLN A 165 -17.33 -2.20 -5.64
C GLN A 165 -16.07 -2.29 -4.77
N ARG A 166 -15.06 -3.06 -5.20
CA ARG A 166 -13.78 -3.15 -4.50
C ARG A 166 -13.01 -1.82 -4.53
N ALA A 167 -13.01 -1.12 -5.66
CA ALA A 167 -12.44 0.21 -5.73
C ALA A 167 -13.20 1.20 -4.82
N GLU A 168 -14.53 1.07 -4.71
CA GLU A 168 -15.33 1.93 -3.84
C GLU A 168 -15.09 1.72 -2.34
N HIS A 169 -14.59 0.55 -1.94
CA HIS A 169 -14.31 0.23 -0.53
C HIS A 169 -13.29 1.18 0.13
N ILE A 170 -12.46 1.84 -0.66
CA ILE A 170 -11.44 2.77 -0.16
C ILE A 170 -11.99 4.18 0.11
N LEU A 171 -13.17 4.53 -0.40
CA LEU A 171 -13.74 5.88 -0.29
C LEU A 171 -13.94 6.36 1.15
N PRO A 172 -14.38 5.53 2.12
CA PRO A 172 -14.46 5.95 3.51
C PRO A 172 -13.10 6.37 4.09
N ALA A 173 -12.01 5.68 3.73
CA ALA A 173 -10.66 6.05 4.15
C ALA A 173 -10.22 7.37 3.52
N ALA A 174 -10.47 7.54 2.21
CA ALA A 174 -10.18 8.79 1.51
C ALA A 174 -10.94 9.98 2.12
N ALA A 175 -12.23 9.80 2.39
CA ALA A 175 -13.06 10.84 3.02
C ALA A 175 -12.61 11.20 4.44
N THR A 176 -12.18 10.22 5.23
CA THR A 176 -11.65 10.46 6.58
C THR A 176 -10.35 11.26 6.53
N LEU A 177 -9.41 10.89 5.66
CA LEU A 177 -8.16 11.63 5.47
C LEU A 177 -8.41 13.04 4.92
N ALA A 178 -9.26 13.16 3.91
CA ALA A 178 -9.59 14.48 3.34
C ALA A 178 -10.20 15.42 4.39
N ARG A 179 -11.07 14.93 5.26
CA ARG A 179 -11.66 15.70 6.34
C ARG A 179 -10.63 16.12 7.39
N ALA A 180 -9.75 15.19 7.79
CA ALA A 180 -8.71 15.46 8.79
C ALA A 180 -7.67 16.48 8.33
N HIS A 181 -7.41 16.54 7.03
CA HIS A 181 -6.39 17.40 6.42
C HIS A 181 -6.96 18.58 5.63
N ASP A 182 -8.29 18.76 5.56
CA ASP A 182 -8.97 19.71 4.64
C ASP A 182 -8.54 19.53 3.18
N ALA A 183 -8.19 18.29 2.80
CA ALA A 183 -7.65 17.92 1.50
C ALA A 183 -8.74 17.80 0.43
N GLN A 184 -8.34 17.97 -0.83
CA GLN A 184 -9.16 17.67 -1.99
C GLN A 184 -9.00 16.21 -2.41
N ILE A 185 -10.10 15.50 -2.60
CA ILE A 185 -10.12 14.18 -3.22
C ILE A 185 -10.26 14.33 -4.72
N MET A 186 -9.40 13.67 -5.47
CA MET A 186 -9.51 13.55 -6.91
C MET A 186 -9.85 12.10 -7.29
N LEU A 187 -11.08 11.87 -7.75
CA LEU A 187 -11.49 10.58 -8.30
C LEU A 187 -11.10 10.51 -9.78
N VAL A 188 -10.28 9.54 -10.14
CA VAL A 188 -9.80 9.37 -11.51
C VAL A 188 -10.26 8.05 -12.08
N HIS A 189 -10.98 8.09 -13.21
CA HIS A 189 -11.29 6.90 -14.01
C HIS A 189 -10.56 6.96 -15.35
N ILE A 190 -9.94 5.84 -15.76
CA ILE A 190 -9.22 5.78 -17.02
C ILE A 190 -9.94 4.84 -17.98
N VAL A 191 -10.48 5.41 -19.03
CA VAL A 191 -11.11 4.66 -20.14
C VAL A 191 -10.00 4.17 -21.07
N GLN A 192 -9.92 2.86 -21.24
CA GLN A 192 -8.99 2.27 -22.20
C GLN A 192 -9.56 2.31 -23.61
N LYS A 193 -8.71 2.60 -24.58
CA LYS A 193 -9.05 2.42 -25.97
C LYS A 193 -9.09 0.93 -26.30
N PRO A 194 -10.06 0.49 -27.09
CA PRO A 194 -10.15 -0.92 -27.47
C PRO A 194 -8.95 -1.32 -28.33
N VAL A 195 -8.27 -2.40 -27.93
CA VAL A 195 -7.18 -2.98 -28.74
C VAL A 195 -7.79 -3.87 -29.80
N ILE A 196 -7.57 -3.55 -31.09
CA ILE A 196 -8.00 -4.37 -32.22
C ILE A 196 -6.82 -5.26 -32.62
N PRO A 197 -6.82 -6.57 -32.24
CA PRO A 197 -5.71 -7.47 -32.55
C PRO A 197 -5.79 -7.89 -34.02
N ARG A 198 -5.06 -7.23 -34.90
CA ARG A 198 -4.99 -7.56 -36.33
C ARG A 198 -3.57 -7.49 -36.88
N ARG A 199 -3.28 -8.30 -37.89
CA ARG A 199 -2.03 -8.25 -38.64
C ARG A 199 -1.97 -7.11 -39.68
N THR A 200 -3.14 -6.54 -40.02
CA THR A 200 -3.30 -5.45 -41.00
C THR A 200 -3.68 -4.16 -40.27
N PRO A 201 -3.34 -2.99 -40.79
CA PRO A 201 -3.82 -1.72 -40.26
C PRO A 201 -5.36 -1.72 -40.12
N PRO A 202 -5.92 -1.10 -39.06
CA PRO A 202 -7.36 -1.04 -38.87
C PRO A 202 -8.03 -0.32 -40.04
N SER A 203 -9.22 -0.80 -40.43
CA SER A 203 -10.04 -0.11 -41.42
C SER A 203 -10.61 1.18 -40.83
N ARG A 204 -11.13 2.06 -41.70
CA ARG A 204 -11.79 3.30 -41.24
C ARG A 204 -13.00 2.99 -40.35
N GLU A 205 -13.76 1.95 -40.70
CA GLU A 205 -14.91 1.52 -39.91
C GLU A 205 -14.49 0.99 -38.52
N ASP A 206 -13.38 0.28 -38.42
CA ASP A 206 -12.82 -0.19 -37.14
C ASP A 206 -12.44 0.99 -36.23
N VAL A 207 -11.84 2.04 -36.80
CA VAL A 207 -11.47 3.25 -36.04
C VAL A 207 -12.72 4.00 -35.57
N GLU A 208 -13.70 4.20 -36.48
CA GLU A 208 -14.96 4.88 -36.15
C GLU A 208 -15.73 4.14 -35.03
N LEU A 209 -15.77 2.79 -35.07
CA LEU A 209 -16.38 1.98 -34.03
C LEU A 209 -15.63 2.08 -32.70
N ALA A 210 -14.28 2.07 -32.73
CA ALA A 210 -13.46 2.25 -31.55
C ALA A 210 -13.70 3.61 -30.89
N ASP A 211 -13.77 4.67 -31.69
CA ASP A 211 -14.03 6.03 -31.19
C ASP A 211 -15.45 6.16 -30.58
N GLN A 212 -16.44 5.55 -31.19
CA GLN A 212 -17.82 5.49 -30.63
C GLN A 212 -17.86 4.75 -29.29
N LEU A 213 -17.14 3.64 -29.18
CA LEU A 213 -17.04 2.88 -27.93
C LEU A 213 -16.34 3.68 -26.83
N VAL A 214 -15.24 4.37 -27.16
CA VAL A 214 -14.55 5.25 -26.23
C VAL A 214 -15.47 6.37 -25.74
N ALA A 215 -16.19 7.05 -26.65
CA ALA A 215 -17.10 8.12 -26.29
C ALA A 215 -18.23 7.64 -25.35
N ARG A 216 -18.79 6.45 -25.63
CA ARG A 216 -19.78 5.82 -24.76
C ARG A 216 -19.20 5.52 -23.38
N ASN A 217 -18.05 4.88 -23.32
CA ASN A 217 -17.39 4.52 -22.06
C ASN A 217 -16.99 5.77 -21.25
N GLN A 218 -16.60 6.86 -21.89
CA GLN A 218 -16.37 8.15 -21.22
C GLN A 218 -17.65 8.70 -20.58
N THR A 219 -18.78 8.61 -21.27
CA THR A 219 -20.09 9.04 -20.73
C THR A 219 -20.48 8.20 -19.52
N GLU A 220 -20.36 6.87 -19.62
CA GLU A 220 -20.65 5.95 -18.52
C GLU A 220 -19.69 6.19 -17.31
N ALA A 221 -18.40 6.40 -17.58
CA ALA A 221 -17.41 6.72 -16.54
C ALA A 221 -17.71 8.05 -15.83
N THR A 222 -18.13 9.07 -16.59
CA THR A 222 -18.51 10.37 -16.01
C THR A 222 -19.72 10.20 -15.09
N GLN A 223 -20.77 9.53 -15.57
CA GLN A 223 -21.97 9.26 -14.75
C GLN A 223 -21.64 8.46 -13.47
N TYR A 224 -20.74 7.49 -13.58
CA TYR A 224 -20.27 6.71 -12.44
C TYR A 224 -19.54 7.60 -11.42
N LEU A 225 -18.60 8.41 -11.86
CA LEU A 225 -17.87 9.33 -10.96
C LEU A 225 -18.79 10.37 -10.33
N ASP A 226 -19.80 10.88 -11.06
CA ASP A 226 -20.80 11.81 -10.52
C ASP A 226 -21.65 11.16 -9.42
N GLN A 227 -21.98 9.88 -9.55
CA GLN A 227 -22.68 9.13 -8.49
C GLN A 227 -21.79 8.98 -7.24
N LEU A 228 -20.51 8.74 -7.41
CA LEU A 228 -19.57 8.66 -6.29
C LEU A 228 -19.37 10.03 -5.64
N TRP A 229 -19.21 11.08 -6.45
CA TRP A 229 -19.10 12.46 -5.98
C TRP A 229 -20.27 12.84 -5.07
N ALA A 230 -21.49 12.51 -5.45
CA ALA A 230 -22.69 12.80 -4.66
C ALA A 230 -22.73 12.08 -3.28
N ARG A 231 -21.96 11.01 -3.11
CA ARG A 231 -21.87 10.21 -1.87
C ARG A 231 -20.77 10.67 -0.92
N ILE A 232 -19.85 11.50 -1.38
CA ILE A 232 -18.70 11.94 -0.60
C ILE A 232 -18.90 13.39 -0.15
N THR A 233 -18.76 13.65 1.12
CA THR A 233 -18.80 15.01 1.67
C THR A 233 -17.41 15.61 1.67
N GLY A 234 -17.25 16.84 1.16
CA GLY A 234 -15.98 17.55 1.14
C GLY A 234 -15.58 18.07 -0.24
N LYS A 235 -14.30 18.39 -0.41
CA LYS A 235 -13.74 18.90 -1.65
C LYS A 235 -13.44 17.69 -2.57
N VAL A 236 -14.29 17.45 -3.55
CA VAL A 236 -14.13 16.32 -4.48
C VAL A 236 -14.09 16.84 -5.91
N GLU A 237 -13.13 16.39 -6.69
CA GLU A 237 -13.01 16.59 -8.13
C GLU A 237 -13.02 15.25 -8.83
N THR A 238 -13.60 15.18 -10.02
CA THR A 238 -13.67 13.97 -10.85
C THR A 238 -12.94 14.18 -12.16
N ARG A 239 -12.20 13.16 -12.61
CA ARG A 239 -11.48 13.17 -13.89
C ARG A 239 -11.68 11.87 -14.64
N VAL A 240 -12.10 11.96 -15.89
CA VAL A 240 -12.10 10.84 -16.83
C VAL A 240 -10.98 11.05 -17.82
N LEU A 241 -10.03 10.12 -17.87
CA LEU A 241 -8.91 10.12 -18.79
C LEU A 241 -9.10 9.02 -19.84
N VAL A 242 -8.55 9.21 -21.03
CA VAL A 242 -8.51 8.17 -22.08
C VAL A 242 -7.06 7.82 -22.36
N SER A 243 -6.71 6.55 -22.23
CA SER A 243 -5.33 6.11 -22.48
C SER A 243 -5.27 4.62 -22.81
N ASP A 244 -4.30 4.25 -23.63
CA ASP A 244 -3.96 2.86 -23.91
C ASP A 244 -3.13 2.23 -22.78
N HIS A 245 -2.51 3.08 -21.94
CA HIS A 245 -1.58 2.69 -20.88
C HIS A 245 -2.03 3.24 -19.53
N LEU A 246 -2.78 2.44 -18.77
CA LEU A 246 -3.35 2.84 -17.47
C LEU A 246 -2.30 3.37 -16.48
N ALA A 247 -1.21 2.63 -16.29
CA ALA A 247 -0.18 3.02 -15.33
C ALA A 247 0.48 4.35 -15.71
N ALA A 248 0.81 4.56 -16.99
CA ALA A 248 1.42 5.81 -17.45
C ALA A 248 0.46 7.00 -17.32
N ALA A 249 -0.83 6.79 -17.65
CA ALA A 249 -1.84 7.84 -17.48
C ALA A 249 -2.03 8.23 -16.01
N LEU A 250 -1.98 7.25 -15.11
CA LEU A 250 -2.10 7.50 -13.68
C LEU A 250 -0.87 8.24 -13.13
N HIS A 251 0.35 7.86 -13.55
CA HIS A 251 1.56 8.62 -13.19
C HIS A 251 1.49 10.07 -13.68
N ALA A 252 1.09 10.28 -14.94
CA ALA A 252 0.91 11.62 -15.48
C ALA A 252 -0.13 12.44 -14.69
N ALA A 253 -1.26 11.81 -14.30
CA ALA A 253 -2.27 12.46 -13.47
C ALA A 253 -1.73 12.85 -12.10
N VAL A 254 -0.98 11.97 -11.43
CA VAL A 254 -0.34 12.25 -10.14
C VAL A 254 0.59 13.46 -10.21
N GLU A 255 1.42 13.53 -11.26
CA GLU A 255 2.37 14.64 -11.46
C GLU A 255 1.68 15.96 -11.84
N GLN A 256 0.76 15.91 -12.81
CA GLN A 256 0.06 17.10 -13.30
C GLN A 256 -0.78 17.77 -12.21
N GLU A 257 -1.44 16.94 -11.40
CA GLU A 257 -2.30 17.42 -10.33
C GLU A 257 -1.56 17.66 -9.01
N LYS A 258 -0.23 17.47 -8.99
CA LYS A 258 0.61 17.65 -7.79
C LYS A 258 0.05 16.89 -6.59
N THR A 259 -0.33 15.64 -6.82
CA THR A 259 -0.89 14.75 -5.81
C THR A 259 0.16 14.43 -4.76
N ASP A 260 -0.19 14.52 -3.49
CA ASP A 260 0.70 14.24 -2.36
C ASP A 260 0.40 12.90 -1.66
N LEU A 261 -0.74 12.29 -2.00
CA LEU A 261 -1.10 10.94 -1.55
C LEU A 261 -1.94 10.21 -2.59
N VAL A 262 -1.59 8.96 -2.88
CA VAL A 262 -2.41 8.07 -3.72
C VAL A 262 -3.01 6.99 -2.84
N LEU A 263 -4.34 6.83 -2.89
CA LEU A 263 -5.05 5.72 -2.26
C LEU A 263 -5.64 4.83 -3.33
N LEU A 264 -5.38 3.52 -3.25
CA LEU A 264 -5.97 2.56 -4.17
C LEU A 264 -6.29 1.22 -3.51
N SER A 265 -7.21 0.50 -4.12
CA SER A 265 -7.52 -0.88 -3.74
C SER A 265 -6.43 -1.82 -4.23
N ALA A 266 -6.07 -2.81 -3.44
CA ALA A 266 -5.12 -3.85 -3.82
C ALA A 266 -5.58 -4.61 -5.08
N HIS A 267 -6.89 -4.72 -5.29
CA HIS A 267 -7.51 -5.44 -6.39
C HIS A 267 -8.53 -4.55 -7.10
N GLY A 268 -8.53 -4.62 -8.43
CA GLY A 268 -9.51 -3.95 -9.28
C GLY A 268 -10.09 -4.92 -10.31
N TYR A 269 -10.68 -4.38 -11.40
CA TYR A 269 -11.32 -5.13 -12.48
C TYR A 269 -10.40 -6.20 -13.11
N SER A 270 -9.10 -5.92 -13.22
CA SER A 270 -8.10 -6.82 -13.82
C SER A 270 -7.62 -7.96 -12.90
N SER A 271 -8.15 -8.09 -11.70
CA SER A 271 -7.66 -9.04 -10.68
C SER A 271 -7.98 -10.53 -10.94
N GLN A 272 -8.30 -10.93 -12.16
CA GLN A 272 -8.32 -12.34 -12.56
C GLN A 272 -6.89 -12.94 -12.66
N THR A 273 -5.86 -12.13 -12.56
CA THR A 273 -4.46 -12.58 -12.50
C THR A 273 -4.10 -13.08 -11.11
N ARG A 274 -3.35 -14.17 -11.03
CA ARG A 274 -2.95 -14.91 -9.81
C ARG A 274 -2.03 -14.16 -8.83
N GLY A 275 -1.93 -12.81 -8.90
CA GLY A 275 -1.10 -11.97 -8.03
C GLY A 275 -1.89 -11.31 -6.91
N LEU A 276 -1.19 -10.94 -5.80
CA LEU A 276 -1.77 -10.16 -4.70
C LEU A 276 -2.14 -8.73 -5.12
N TYR A 277 -1.61 -8.23 -6.23
CA TYR A 277 -1.84 -6.89 -6.75
C TYR A 277 -2.02 -6.91 -8.26
N GLY A 278 -2.88 -6.04 -8.77
CA GLY A 278 -3.02 -5.80 -10.21
C GLY A 278 -1.79 -5.07 -10.80
N ASP A 279 -1.69 -5.05 -12.13
CA ASP A 279 -0.55 -4.46 -12.86
C ASP A 279 -0.35 -2.97 -12.56
N VAL A 280 -1.42 -2.21 -12.40
CA VAL A 280 -1.37 -0.79 -12.06
C VAL A 280 -0.74 -0.56 -10.68
N VAL A 281 -1.18 -1.34 -9.68
CA VAL A 281 -0.63 -1.28 -8.31
C VAL A 281 0.84 -1.65 -8.31
N SER A 282 1.21 -2.74 -8.99
CA SER A 282 2.59 -3.21 -9.11
C SER A 282 3.50 -2.16 -9.76
N ASN A 283 3.00 -1.48 -10.78
CA ASN A 283 3.72 -0.41 -11.47
C ASN A 283 3.93 0.80 -10.56
N LEU A 284 2.89 1.24 -9.82
CA LEU A 284 2.99 2.34 -8.86
C LEU A 284 3.94 2.01 -7.69
N ILE A 285 3.96 0.76 -7.22
CA ILE A 285 4.93 0.30 -6.21
C ILE A 285 6.36 0.44 -6.73
N THR A 286 6.60 0.11 -7.98
CA THR A 286 7.95 0.07 -8.56
C THR A 286 8.43 1.46 -8.98
N HIS A 287 7.58 2.26 -9.61
CA HIS A 287 7.97 3.50 -10.28
C HIS A 287 7.37 4.77 -9.69
N GLY A 288 6.33 4.68 -8.85
CA GLY A 288 5.71 5.85 -8.24
C GLY A 288 6.67 6.57 -7.28
N MET A 289 6.60 7.89 -7.23
CA MET A 289 7.37 8.72 -6.29
C MET A 289 6.51 9.27 -5.15
N THR A 290 5.21 9.37 -5.35
CA THR A 290 4.25 9.85 -4.36
C THR A 290 3.96 8.75 -3.33
N PRO A 291 3.76 9.09 -2.05
CA PRO A 291 3.29 8.15 -1.03
C PRO A 291 2.03 7.42 -1.48
N LEU A 292 2.02 6.10 -1.26
CA LEU A 292 1.02 5.20 -1.80
C LEU A 292 0.39 4.38 -0.68
N VAL A 293 -0.92 4.45 -0.50
CA VAL A 293 -1.68 3.56 0.40
C VAL A 293 -2.44 2.54 -0.44
N ILE A 294 -2.16 1.27 -0.20
CA ILE A 294 -2.81 0.13 -0.84
C ILE A 294 -3.72 -0.53 0.19
N ILE A 295 -5.02 -0.43 -0.03
CA ILE A 295 -6.03 -0.95 0.89
C ILE A 295 -6.43 -2.35 0.47
N GLN A 296 -6.24 -3.31 1.38
CA GLN A 296 -6.68 -4.70 1.20
C GLN A 296 -8.18 -4.82 1.48
N ASP A 297 -8.85 -5.61 0.66
CA ASP A 297 -10.23 -6.00 0.92
C ASP A 297 -10.26 -7.16 1.93
N SER A 298 -10.73 -6.85 3.15
CA SER A 298 -10.84 -7.83 4.24
C SER A 298 -11.92 -8.91 4.01
N SER A 299 -12.69 -8.84 2.93
CA SER A 299 -13.78 -9.78 2.66
C SER A 299 -13.34 -11.15 2.11
N GLN A 300 -12.06 -11.34 1.80
CA GLN A 300 -11.51 -12.63 1.37
C GLN A 300 -10.60 -13.26 2.43
N ALA A 301 -11.20 -13.74 3.52
CA ALA A 301 -10.59 -14.87 4.22
C ALA A 301 -10.63 -16.07 3.27
N PRO A 302 -9.49 -16.74 2.94
CA PRO A 302 -9.52 -17.93 2.12
C PRO A 302 -10.35 -18.97 2.86
N THR A 303 -11.46 -19.43 2.27
CA THR A 303 -12.10 -20.67 2.66
C THR A 303 -11.01 -21.73 2.63
N ALA A 304 -10.72 -22.32 3.81
CA ALA A 304 -9.84 -23.48 3.91
C ALA A 304 -10.30 -24.52 2.89
N PRO A 305 -9.39 -25.20 2.16
CA PRO A 305 -9.78 -26.26 1.27
C PRO A 305 -10.54 -27.28 2.11
N SER A 306 -11.81 -27.50 1.76
CA SER A 306 -12.64 -28.56 2.33
C SER A 306 -11.86 -29.86 2.13
N SER A 307 -11.48 -30.51 3.25
CA SER A 307 -10.97 -31.87 3.28
C SER A 307 -12.04 -32.77 2.69
N THR A 308 -11.95 -33.03 1.39
CA THR A 308 -12.79 -34.00 0.69
C THR A 308 -12.35 -35.36 1.19
N GLU A 309 -13.31 -36.05 1.77
CA GLU A 309 -13.32 -37.44 2.20
C GLU A 309 -12.49 -38.35 1.28
N VAL A 310 -11.49 -38.94 1.87
CA VAL A 310 -10.89 -40.18 1.34
C VAL A 310 -11.91 -41.28 1.59
N ALA A 311 -12.71 -41.61 0.59
CA ALA A 311 -13.51 -42.82 0.59
C ALA A 311 -12.56 -44.02 0.64
N ASN A 312 -12.67 -44.79 1.72
CA ASN A 312 -12.11 -46.13 1.85
C ASN A 312 -12.75 -47.01 0.76
N ASP A 313 -12.00 -47.41 -0.24
CA ASP A 313 -12.25 -48.62 -1.00
C ASP A 313 -11.49 -49.77 -0.36
N GLU A 314 -12.19 -50.60 0.39
CA GLU A 314 -11.73 -51.92 0.77
C GLU A 314 -11.73 -52.86 -0.45
N PRO A 315 -10.68 -53.60 -0.72
CA PRO A 315 -10.76 -54.70 -1.66
C PRO A 315 -11.31 -55.93 -0.94
N GLY A 316 -12.60 -56.23 -1.19
CA GLY A 316 -13.22 -57.52 -0.86
C GLY A 316 -12.54 -58.67 -1.62
N GLY A 317 -12.17 -59.71 -0.86
CA GLY A 317 -11.55 -60.89 -1.36
C GLY A 317 -12.46 -61.79 -2.19
N GLN A 318 -11.88 -62.50 -3.11
CA GLN A 318 -11.95 -63.96 -3.31
C GLN A 318 -10.78 -64.38 -4.21
#